data_ac2d3044ceb8c4bc5d72c32d4f4df3a3
#
_entry.id   ac2d3044ceb8c4bc5d72c32d4f4df3a3
#
_cell.length_a   1.000
_cell.length_b   1.000
_cell.length_c   1.000
_cell.angle_alpha   90.00
_cell.angle_beta   90.00
_cell.angle_gamma   90.00
#
_symmetry.space_group_name_H-M   'P 1'
#
loop_
_entity.id
_entity.type
_entity.pdbx_description
1 polymer ?
#
loop_
_entity_poly.entity_id
_entity_poly.type
_entity_poly.pdbx_seq_one_letter_code
_entity_poly.pdbx_strand_id
1 'polypeptide(L)'
;NNNIQYIHTLSNNTTVSPTDTWKLSDLNIKPQSVNQYSLGFYKNLKDNAYEISVEGYYKEANNILDYKVGANLLLNETIEREVLQGKGKAYGVEFLIKKDKGKFNGWIGYTYSKSLNKFKSEFLSESINNGNYFPSNYDKPHDVSIVTNYKITNRYSISTNFVYQTGRPVTYPIGKYVLNDTEYVVYSERNKFRIPDYYRLDVSFNVEGNHKIKKFAHSFWNLSIYNVLGRNNPYSVFFVTDEGRVKAYKSSIFSIPIPTITYNFKF
;
A
#
# COMPACT_ATOMS: atom_id res chain seq x y z
N ASN A 1 -17.38 14.08 -5.42
CA ASN A 1 -16.75 13.79 -6.71
C ASN A 1 -17.30 12.50 -7.27
N ASN A 2 -17.51 12.47 -8.58
CA ASN A 2 -17.88 11.28 -9.35
C ASN A 2 -16.80 11.05 -10.41
N ASN A 3 -16.24 9.84 -10.45
CA ASN A 3 -15.21 9.45 -11.41
C ASN A 3 -15.67 8.20 -12.17
N ILE A 4 -15.41 8.16 -13.48
CA ILE A 4 -15.70 7.03 -14.35
C ILE A 4 -14.40 6.57 -15.00
N GLN A 5 -14.14 5.26 -14.97
CA GLN A 5 -12.96 4.65 -15.56
C GLN A 5 -13.37 3.57 -16.58
N TYR A 6 -12.80 3.66 -17.78
CA TYR A 6 -13.08 2.76 -18.90
C TYR A 6 -11.99 1.71 -19.12
N ILE A 7 -10.81 1.89 -18.53
CA ILE A 7 -9.69 0.97 -18.67
C ILE A 7 -9.51 0.24 -17.34
N HIS A 8 -9.50 -1.07 -17.37
CA HIS A 8 -9.33 -1.92 -16.21
C HIS A 8 -8.01 -2.66 -16.28
N THR A 9 -7.29 -2.68 -15.16
CA THR A 9 -6.12 -3.54 -15.01
C THR A 9 -6.56 -4.81 -14.31
N LEU A 10 -6.37 -5.94 -14.97
CA LEU A 10 -6.69 -7.26 -14.46
C LEU A 10 -5.39 -7.91 -13.99
N SER A 11 -5.22 -8.00 -12.68
CA SER A 11 -4.06 -8.63 -12.04
C SER A 11 -4.50 -9.69 -11.04
N ASN A 12 -3.85 -10.83 -11.06
CA ASN A 12 -4.04 -11.88 -10.07
C ASN A 12 -3.10 -11.68 -8.85
N ASN A 13 -2.26 -10.67 -8.91
CA ASN A 13 -1.28 -10.35 -7.87
C ASN A 13 -1.53 -8.99 -7.25
N THR A 14 -1.08 -8.81 -6.01
CA THR A 14 -1.11 -7.50 -5.32
C THR A 14 0.07 -6.60 -5.72
N THR A 15 1.01 -7.13 -6.50
CA THR A 15 2.13 -6.39 -7.10
C THR A 15 1.95 -6.35 -8.61
N VAL A 16 2.26 -5.22 -9.23
CA VAL A 16 2.26 -5.10 -10.69
C VAL A 16 3.14 -6.19 -11.29
N SER A 17 2.58 -6.94 -12.22
CA SER A 17 3.25 -8.04 -12.91
C SER A 17 3.29 -7.77 -14.41
N PRO A 18 4.33 -8.21 -15.13
CA PRO A 18 4.35 -8.17 -16.61
C PRO A 18 3.19 -8.95 -17.25
N THR A 19 2.55 -9.84 -16.50
CA THR A 19 1.39 -10.64 -16.94
C THR A 19 0.06 -9.96 -16.67
N ASP A 20 0.04 -8.74 -16.10
CA ASP A 20 -1.18 -8.00 -15.89
C ASP A 20 -1.80 -7.62 -17.24
N THR A 21 -3.08 -7.87 -17.38
CA THR A 21 -3.83 -7.62 -18.60
C THR A 21 -4.63 -6.31 -18.47
N TRP A 22 -4.54 -5.48 -19.50
CA TRP A 22 -5.37 -4.28 -19.63
C TRP A 22 -6.58 -4.59 -20.48
N LYS A 23 -7.76 -4.32 -19.95
CA LYS A 23 -9.04 -4.52 -20.65
C LYS A 23 -9.81 -3.21 -20.73
N LEU A 24 -10.26 -2.86 -21.91
CA LEU A 24 -11.17 -1.75 -22.12
C LEU A 24 -12.61 -2.18 -21.80
N SER A 25 -13.42 -1.26 -21.29
CA SER A 25 -14.87 -1.47 -21.13
C SER A 25 -15.52 -1.75 -22.47
N ASP A 26 -16.45 -2.68 -22.48
CA ASP A 26 -17.20 -3.12 -23.64
C ASP A 26 -18.65 -3.48 -23.25
N LEU A 27 -19.36 -4.24 -24.10
CA LEU A 27 -20.72 -4.68 -23.83
C LEU A 27 -20.83 -5.61 -22.61
N ASN A 28 -19.76 -6.37 -22.32
CA ASN A 28 -19.70 -7.34 -21.21
C ASN A 28 -19.13 -6.72 -19.94
N ILE A 29 -18.20 -5.76 -20.07
CA ILE A 29 -17.51 -5.11 -18.96
C ILE A 29 -17.92 -3.64 -18.90
N LYS A 30 -18.82 -3.31 -17.98
CA LYS A 30 -19.30 -1.94 -17.76
C LYS A 30 -18.18 -1.06 -17.19
N PRO A 31 -18.16 0.24 -17.52
CA PRO A 31 -17.27 1.19 -16.90
C PRO A 31 -17.38 1.18 -15.37
N GLN A 32 -16.24 1.24 -14.70
CA GLN A 32 -16.19 1.40 -13.26
C GLN A 32 -16.56 2.84 -12.89
N SER A 33 -17.43 3.02 -11.91
CA SER A 33 -17.80 4.32 -11.41
C SER A 33 -17.58 4.42 -9.90
N VAL A 34 -17.13 5.58 -9.43
CA VAL A 34 -16.86 5.84 -8.01
C VAL A 34 -17.48 7.17 -7.60
N ASN A 35 -18.31 7.14 -6.55
CA ASN A 35 -18.78 8.31 -5.84
C ASN A 35 -17.95 8.48 -4.57
N GLN A 36 -17.42 9.67 -4.33
CA GLN A 36 -16.65 10.00 -3.14
C GLN A 36 -17.25 11.21 -2.43
N TYR A 37 -17.40 11.07 -1.13
CA TYR A 37 -17.76 12.12 -0.19
C TYR A 37 -16.62 12.30 0.79
N SER A 38 -16.21 13.53 1.05
CA SER A 38 -15.20 13.84 2.08
C SER A 38 -15.55 15.14 2.80
N LEU A 39 -15.15 15.17 4.06
CA LEU A 39 -15.24 16.35 4.92
C LEU A 39 -13.95 16.50 5.68
N GLY A 40 -13.34 17.69 5.63
CA GLY A 40 -12.07 17.99 6.27
C GLY A 40 -12.12 19.24 7.14
N PHE A 41 -11.36 19.22 8.22
CA PHE A 41 -11.08 20.35 9.08
C PHE A 41 -9.58 20.63 9.05
N TYR A 42 -9.21 21.90 8.80
CA TYR A 42 -7.84 22.37 8.69
C TYR A 42 -7.64 23.57 9.57
N LYS A 43 -6.57 23.58 10.36
CA LYS A 43 -6.26 24.72 11.23
C LYS A 43 -4.77 24.98 11.37
N ASN A 44 -4.38 26.22 11.15
CA ASN A 44 -3.04 26.71 11.45
C ASN A 44 -3.03 27.40 12.81
N LEU A 45 -2.01 27.15 13.61
CA LEU A 45 -1.84 27.67 14.95
C LEU A 45 -0.48 28.36 15.10
N LYS A 46 -0.39 29.32 16.03
CA LYS A 46 0.86 30.01 16.41
C LYS A 46 1.60 30.58 15.19
N ASP A 47 0.95 31.47 14.44
CA ASP A 47 1.52 32.11 13.25
C ASP A 47 2.05 31.10 12.23
N ASN A 48 1.26 30.08 11.93
CA ASN A 48 1.59 28.98 11.02
C ASN A 48 2.79 28.13 11.48
N ALA A 49 3.05 28.08 12.80
CA ALA A 49 4.06 27.17 13.33
C ALA A 49 3.59 25.73 13.40
N TYR A 50 2.27 25.51 13.50
CA TYR A 50 1.63 24.20 13.49
C TYR A 50 0.47 24.19 12.48
N GLU A 51 0.37 23.11 11.76
CA GLU A 51 -0.76 22.77 10.90
C GLU A 51 -1.39 21.48 11.44
N ILE A 52 -2.71 21.50 11.60
CA ILE A 52 -3.49 20.32 12.03
C ILE A 52 -4.59 20.12 10.99
N SER A 53 -4.72 18.91 10.49
CA SER A 53 -5.86 18.52 9.66
C SER A 53 -6.45 17.19 10.07
N VAL A 54 -7.77 17.10 9.90
CA VAL A 54 -8.54 15.86 10.07
C VAL A 54 -9.49 15.80 8.89
N GLU A 55 -9.43 14.71 8.13
CA GLU A 55 -10.33 14.48 7.00
C GLU A 55 -10.97 13.11 7.10
N GLY A 56 -12.30 13.05 7.00
CA GLY A 56 -13.06 11.83 6.86
C GLY A 56 -13.54 11.65 5.43
N TYR A 57 -13.53 10.42 4.91
CA TYR A 57 -14.04 10.12 3.58
C TYR A 57 -14.83 8.84 3.52
N TYR A 58 -15.75 8.78 2.56
CA TYR A 58 -16.51 7.60 2.18
C TYR A 58 -16.58 7.49 0.66
N LYS A 59 -16.30 6.29 0.12
CA LYS A 59 -16.30 5.99 -1.31
C LYS A 59 -17.18 4.78 -1.58
N GLU A 60 -17.99 4.87 -2.63
CA GLU A 60 -18.74 3.76 -3.20
C GLU A 60 -18.33 3.55 -4.64
N ALA A 61 -17.92 2.34 -4.96
CA ALA A 61 -17.54 1.94 -6.30
C ALA A 61 -18.54 0.92 -6.86
N ASN A 62 -18.91 1.07 -8.11
CA ASN A 62 -19.71 0.12 -8.85
C ASN A 62 -18.94 -0.43 -10.04
N ASN A 63 -19.29 -1.65 -10.46
CA ASN A 63 -18.68 -2.36 -11.57
C ASN A 63 -17.15 -2.55 -11.40
N ILE A 64 -16.67 -2.69 -10.15
CA ILE A 64 -15.29 -3.11 -9.92
C ILE A 64 -15.11 -4.54 -10.43
N LEU A 65 -13.91 -4.87 -10.89
CA LEU A 65 -13.60 -6.17 -11.43
C LEU A 65 -12.79 -7.03 -10.48
N ASP A 66 -13.06 -8.32 -10.45
CA ASP A 66 -12.22 -9.36 -9.86
C ASP A 66 -12.42 -10.66 -10.65
N TYR A 67 -11.52 -11.61 -10.47
CA TYR A 67 -11.59 -12.90 -11.15
C TYR A 67 -12.49 -13.89 -10.43
N LYS A 68 -13.13 -14.77 -11.20
CA LYS A 68 -13.78 -15.98 -10.68
C LYS A 68 -12.77 -16.85 -9.91
N VAL A 69 -13.26 -17.65 -8.99
CA VAL A 69 -12.41 -18.67 -8.36
C VAL A 69 -12.01 -19.72 -9.41
N GLY A 70 -10.70 -19.95 -9.55
CA GLY A 70 -10.18 -20.88 -10.56
C GLY A 70 -10.14 -20.32 -12.00
N ALA A 71 -10.24 -19.01 -12.17
CA ALA A 71 -10.17 -18.34 -13.47
C ALA A 71 -8.89 -18.68 -14.23
N ASN A 72 -9.03 -18.95 -15.53
CA ASN A 72 -7.91 -19.12 -16.45
C ASN A 72 -7.55 -17.75 -17.07
N LEU A 73 -6.41 -17.19 -16.66
CA LEU A 73 -6.02 -15.84 -17.05
C LEU A 73 -4.90 -15.80 -18.09
N LEU A 74 -4.17 -16.92 -18.23
CA LEU A 74 -3.00 -16.94 -19.09
C LEU A 74 -3.42 -17.26 -20.53
N LEU A 75 -3.04 -16.36 -21.46
CA LEU A 75 -3.33 -16.48 -22.90
C LEU A 75 -4.82 -16.76 -23.22
N ASN A 76 -5.73 -16.18 -22.43
CA ASN A 76 -7.16 -16.36 -22.60
C ASN A 76 -7.75 -15.27 -23.52
N GLU A 77 -8.23 -15.64 -24.69
CA GLU A 77 -8.83 -14.72 -25.66
C GLU A 77 -10.21 -14.18 -25.21
N THR A 78 -10.87 -14.87 -24.27
CA THR A 78 -12.20 -14.51 -23.75
C THR A 78 -12.17 -14.21 -22.26
N ILE A 79 -11.21 -13.38 -21.83
CA ILE A 79 -10.95 -13.06 -20.41
C ILE A 79 -12.18 -12.45 -19.73
N GLU A 80 -13.08 -11.81 -20.45
CA GLU A 80 -14.36 -11.28 -19.97
C GLU A 80 -15.28 -12.33 -19.36
N ARG A 81 -15.11 -13.62 -19.72
CA ARG A 81 -15.84 -14.74 -19.12
C ARG A 81 -15.30 -15.17 -17.78
N GLU A 82 -14.07 -14.79 -17.47
CA GLU A 82 -13.34 -15.12 -16.25
C GLU A 82 -13.46 -14.06 -15.17
N VAL A 83 -14.06 -12.90 -15.48
CA VAL A 83 -14.18 -11.78 -14.54
C VAL A 83 -15.60 -11.61 -14.04
N LEU A 84 -15.71 -11.09 -12.83
CA LEU A 84 -16.95 -10.71 -12.18
C LEU A 84 -16.98 -9.20 -11.98
N GLN A 85 -18.17 -8.62 -12.10
CA GLN A 85 -18.42 -7.24 -11.78
C GLN A 85 -19.11 -7.13 -10.41
N GLY A 86 -18.57 -6.29 -9.56
CA GLY A 86 -19.03 -6.16 -8.18
C GLY A 86 -19.10 -4.72 -7.70
N LYS A 87 -19.23 -4.59 -6.40
CA LYS A 87 -19.28 -3.30 -5.68
C LYS A 87 -18.12 -3.19 -4.71
N GLY A 88 -17.59 -1.98 -4.58
CA GLY A 88 -16.58 -1.62 -3.61
C GLY A 88 -17.09 -0.55 -2.66
N LYS A 89 -16.56 -0.53 -1.45
CA LYS A 89 -16.69 0.59 -0.53
C LYS A 89 -15.37 0.81 0.20
N ALA A 90 -15.02 2.09 0.37
CA ALA A 90 -13.87 2.45 1.18
C ALA A 90 -14.22 3.64 2.06
N TYR A 91 -13.75 3.62 3.29
CA TYR A 91 -13.95 4.72 4.23
C TYR A 91 -12.77 4.83 5.17
N GLY A 92 -12.53 6.03 5.66
CA GLY A 92 -11.41 6.26 6.56
C GLY A 92 -11.41 7.66 7.15
N VAL A 93 -10.46 7.83 8.07
CA VAL A 93 -10.13 9.12 8.68
C VAL A 93 -8.64 9.32 8.64
N GLU A 94 -8.23 10.50 8.20
CA GLU A 94 -6.83 10.91 8.07
C GLU A 94 -6.53 12.04 9.05
N PHE A 95 -5.44 11.94 9.79
CA PHE A 95 -4.96 12.92 10.73
C PHE A 95 -3.57 13.38 10.32
N LEU A 96 -3.33 14.68 10.32
CA LEU A 96 -2.01 15.25 10.14
C LEU A 96 -1.74 16.30 11.20
N ILE A 97 -0.58 16.22 11.81
CA ILE A 97 -0.01 17.26 12.66
C ILE A 97 1.36 17.58 12.12
N LYS A 98 1.57 18.83 11.68
CA LYS A 98 2.84 19.31 11.14
C LYS A 98 3.33 20.50 11.96
N LYS A 99 4.63 20.54 12.21
CA LYS A 99 5.32 21.64 12.88
C LYS A 99 6.48 22.11 12.02
N ASP A 100 6.43 23.36 11.58
CA ASP A 100 7.39 23.93 10.63
C ASP A 100 8.48 24.81 11.27
N LYS A 101 8.23 25.38 12.45
CA LYS A 101 9.13 26.34 13.08
C LYS A 101 9.87 25.77 14.29
N GLY A 102 11.13 26.25 14.50
CA GLY A 102 11.95 25.94 15.65
C GLY A 102 13.03 24.88 15.40
N LYS A 103 13.75 24.50 16.47
CA LYS A 103 14.82 23.50 16.39
C LYS A 103 14.28 22.10 16.06
N PHE A 104 13.09 21.79 16.56
CA PHE A 104 12.38 20.56 16.26
C PHE A 104 11.25 20.86 15.29
N ASN A 105 11.25 20.25 14.12
CA ASN A 105 10.21 20.35 13.11
C ASN A 105 9.95 18.98 12.48
N GLY A 106 8.85 18.84 11.77
CA GLY A 106 8.44 17.57 11.19
C GLY A 106 6.93 17.40 11.19
N TRP A 107 6.46 16.19 10.91
CA TRP A 107 5.04 15.87 10.87
C TRP A 107 4.75 14.43 11.28
N ILE A 108 3.53 14.23 11.73
CA ILE A 108 2.95 12.93 12.05
C ILE A 108 1.65 12.82 11.26
N GLY A 109 1.58 11.83 10.39
CA GLY A 109 0.37 11.44 9.68
C GLY A 109 -0.12 10.10 10.17
N TYR A 110 -1.41 9.97 10.38
CA TYR A 110 -2.07 8.71 10.70
C TYR A 110 -3.34 8.57 9.90
N THR A 111 -3.49 7.43 9.24
CA THR A 111 -4.70 7.08 8.51
C THR A 111 -5.28 5.79 9.07
N TYR A 112 -6.56 5.84 9.42
CA TYR A 112 -7.37 4.65 9.58
C TYR A 112 -8.27 4.50 8.37
N SER A 113 -8.23 3.35 7.70
CA SER A 113 -9.03 3.11 6.49
C SER A 113 -9.52 1.66 6.40
N LYS A 114 -10.64 1.47 5.73
CA LYS A 114 -11.17 0.17 5.32
C LYS A 114 -11.52 0.21 3.85
N SER A 115 -11.10 -0.79 3.10
CA SER A 115 -11.42 -0.96 1.69
C SER A 115 -11.97 -2.38 1.48
N LEU A 116 -13.20 -2.48 1.04
CA LEU A 116 -13.96 -3.73 0.96
C LEU A 116 -14.57 -3.91 -0.41
N ASN A 117 -14.53 -5.14 -0.91
CA ASN A 117 -15.14 -5.57 -2.16
C ASN A 117 -16.26 -6.56 -1.92
N LYS A 118 -17.24 -6.62 -2.83
CA LYS A 118 -18.35 -7.56 -2.82
C LYS A 118 -18.70 -7.97 -4.24
N PHE A 119 -18.67 -9.28 -4.49
CA PHE A 119 -19.09 -9.89 -5.75
C PHE A 119 -20.18 -10.92 -5.46
N LYS A 120 -21.40 -10.60 -5.84
CA LYS A 120 -22.59 -11.44 -5.64
C LYS A 120 -23.31 -11.61 -6.95
N SER A 121 -23.47 -12.85 -7.38
CA SER A 121 -24.29 -13.27 -8.51
C SER A 121 -25.49 -14.11 -8.02
N GLU A 122 -26.42 -14.39 -8.89
CA GLU A 122 -27.51 -15.37 -8.67
C GLU A 122 -26.94 -16.80 -8.54
N PHE A 123 -25.83 -17.07 -9.24
CA PHE A 123 -25.12 -18.34 -9.16
C PHE A 123 -24.03 -18.29 -8.09
N LEU A 124 -24.04 -19.26 -7.19
CA LEU A 124 -23.05 -19.34 -6.09
C LEU A 124 -21.61 -19.46 -6.62
N SER A 125 -21.41 -20.19 -7.73
CA SER A 125 -20.12 -20.34 -8.42
C SER A 125 -19.55 -19.03 -8.98
N GLU A 126 -20.40 -18.03 -9.19
CA GLU A 126 -20.03 -16.69 -9.63
C GLU A 126 -20.01 -15.67 -8.51
N SER A 127 -20.09 -16.11 -7.26
CA SER A 127 -20.01 -15.27 -6.08
C SER A 127 -18.67 -15.48 -5.36
N ILE A 128 -18.04 -14.42 -4.91
CA ILE A 128 -16.82 -14.49 -4.09
C ILE A 128 -17.22 -14.41 -2.62
N ASN A 129 -16.67 -15.28 -1.77
CA ASN A 129 -16.95 -15.33 -0.33
C ASN A 129 -18.46 -15.34 -0.02
N ASN A 130 -19.23 -16.17 -0.76
CA ASN A 130 -20.69 -16.26 -0.64
C ASN A 130 -21.42 -14.94 -0.84
N GLY A 131 -20.84 -14.00 -1.61
CA GLY A 131 -21.40 -12.67 -1.83
C GLY A 131 -21.33 -11.72 -0.64
N ASN A 132 -20.49 -11.99 0.34
CA ASN A 132 -20.22 -11.09 1.46
C ASN A 132 -19.13 -10.07 1.14
N TYR A 133 -19.08 -8.98 1.89
CA TYR A 133 -17.96 -8.04 1.79
C TYR A 133 -16.69 -8.66 2.36
N PHE A 134 -15.56 -8.48 1.64
CA PHE A 134 -14.25 -8.91 2.07
C PHE A 134 -13.20 -7.80 1.79
N PRO A 135 -12.06 -7.78 2.47
CA PRO A 135 -11.02 -6.78 2.25
C PRO A 135 -10.52 -6.78 0.81
N SER A 136 -10.38 -5.59 0.21
CA SER A 136 -9.71 -5.46 -1.08
C SER A 136 -8.22 -5.78 -0.97
N ASN A 137 -7.54 -6.07 -2.08
CA ASN A 137 -6.09 -6.36 -2.10
C ASN A 137 -5.23 -5.21 -1.52
N TYR A 138 -5.77 -4.00 -1.45
CA TYR A 138 -5.08 -2.80 -0.99
C TYR A 138 -5.52 -2.34 0.41
N ASP A 139 -6.36 -3.12 1.09
CA ASP A 139 -6.85 -2.79 2.42
C ASP A 139 -5.71 -2.83 3.45
N LYS A 140 -5.36 -1.66 3.97
CA LYS A 140 -4.38 -1.47 5.05
C LYS A 140 -5.02 -0.60 6.12
N PRO A 141 -5.64 -1.19 7.17
CA PRO A 141 -6.40 -0.46 8.17
C PRO A 141 -5.64 0.67 8.87
N HIS A 142 -4.35 0.49 9.11
CA HIS A 142 -3.55 1.50 9.79
C HIS A 142 -2.33 1.86 8.94
N ASP A 143 -2.13 3.14 8.71
CA ASP A 143 -0.94 3.73 8.12
C ASP A 143 -0.44 4.87 9.01
N VAL A 144 0.81 4.80 9.44
CA VAL A 144 1.47 5.81 10.28
C VAL A 144 2.73 6.26 9.59
N SER A 145 2.90 7.55 9.44
CA SER A 145 4.12 8.16 8.94
C SER A 145 4.59 9.26 9.89
N ILE A 146 5.83 9.19 10.33
CA ILE A 146 6.44 10.17 11.23
C ILE A 146 7.75 10.63 10.62
N VAL A 147 7.82 11.92 10.32
CA VAL A 147 9.06 12.57 9.88
C VAL A 147 9.45 13.61 10.88
N THR A 148 10.68 13.54 11.39
CA THR A 148 11.20 14.55 12.31
C THR A 148 12.56 15.04 11.88
N ASN A 149 12.84 16.29 12.18
CA ASN A 149 14.14 16.90 12.03
C ASN A 149 14.45 17.71 13.28
N TYR A 150 15.58 17.43 13.90
CA TYR A 150 16.08 18.15 15.09
C TYR A 150 17.40 18.85 14.78
N LYS A 151 17.37 20.19 14.81
CA LYS A 151 18.57 21.03 14.68
C LYS A 151 19.32 21.09 16.01
N ILE A 152 20.42 20.37 16.11
CA ILE A 152 21.31 20.39 17.29
C ILE A 152 22.01 21.76 17.35
N THR A 153 22.57 22.16 16.21
CA THR A 153 23.20 23.47 16.00
C THR A 153 22.81 24.02 14.62
N ASN A 154 23.35 25.17 14.23
CA ASN A 154 23.17 25.68 12.85
C ASN A 154 23.86 24.82 11.78
N ARG A 155 24.74 23.87 12.18
CA ARG A 155 25.49 23.01 11.27
C ARG A 155 25.08 21.55 11.34
N TYR A 156 24.56 21.11 12.46
CA TYR A 156 24.28 19.70 12.72
C TYR A 156 22.79 19.50 12.96
N SER A 157 22.21 18.56 12.23
CA SER A 157 20.84 18.12 12.47
C SER A 157 20.71 16.61 12.32
N ILE A 158 19.72 16.05 13.04
CA ILE A 158 19.31 14.66 12.93
C ILE A 158 17.90 14.64 12.34
N SER A 159 17.69 13.79 11.33
CA SER A 159 16.37 13.56 10.76
C SER A 159 15.99 12.10 10.91
N THR A 160 14.72 11.83 11.15
CA THR A 160 14.19 10.47 11.22
C THR A 160 12.97 10.34 10.30
N ASN A 161 12.79 9.16 9.74
CA ASN A 161 11.61 8.80 8.98
C ASN A 161 11.13 7.42 9.46
N PHE A 162 9.96 7.38 10.09
CA PHE A 162 9.33 6.14 10.53
C PHE A 162 8.04 5.92 9.76
N VAL A 163 7.86 4.70 9.26
CA VAL A 163 6.65 4.27 8.56
C VAL A 163 6.16 2.96 9.19
N TYR A 164 4.87 2.89 9.45
CA TYR A 164 4.17 1.66 9.82
C TYR A 164 2.95 1.49 8.94
N GLN A 165 2.70 0.29 8.45
CA GLN A 165 1.50 -0.07 7.68
C GLN A 165 1.03 -1.47 8.06
N THR A 166 -0.26 -1.63 8.28
CA THR A 166 -0.88 -2.95 8.43
C THR A 166 -0.61 -3.80 7.18
N GLY A 167 -0.33 -5.07 7.38
CA GLY A 167 -0.13 -6.03 6.30
C GLY A 167 -1.36 -6.12 5.40
N ARG A 168 -1.11 -6.18 4.09
CA ARG A 168 -2.20 -6.30 3.11
C ARG A 168 -2.83 -7.69 3.16
N PRO A 169 -4.11 -7.82 2.72
CA PRO A 169 -4.80 -9.09 2.67
C PRO A 169 -4.18 -10.06 1.67
N VAL A 170 -4.34 -11.33 1.94
CA VAL A 170 -3.89 -12.43 1.08
C VAL A 170 -4.82 -13.64 1.19
N THR A 171 -5.00 -14.33 0.08
CA THR A 171 -5.69 -15.62 0.00
C THR A 171 -4.66 -16.73 0.22
N TYR A 172 -4.88 -17.58 1.20
CA TYR A 172 -3.97 -18.66 1.60
C TYR A 172 -4.40 -20.00 1.00
N PRO A 173 -3.49 -20.81 0.47
CA PRO A 173 -3.76 -22.23 0.23
C PRO A 173 -3.84 -22.96 1.58
N ILE A 174 -5.00 -23.54 1.87
CA ILE A 174 -5.31 -24.18 3.16
C ILE A 174 -5.22 -25.70 3.10
N GLY A 175 -5.14 -26.27 1.91
CA GLY A 175 -5.03 -27.70 1.71
C GLY A 175 -4.86 -28.08 0.25
N LYS A 176 -4.77 -29.34 -0.01
CA LYS A 176 -4.79 -29.91 -1.35
C LYS A 176 -5.47 -31.28 -1.33
N TYR A 177 -5.98 -31.69 -2.46
CA TYR A 177 -6.48 -33.04 -2.71
C TYR A 177 -6.03 -33.51 -4.07
N VAL A 178 -6.01 -34.84 -4.25
CA VAL A 178 -5.67 -35.49 -5.53
C VAL A 178 -6.94 -36.07 -6.11
N LEU A 179 -7.22 -35.75 -7.37
CA LEU A 179 -8.32 -36.34 -8.14
C LEU A 179 -7.78 -36.73 -9.51
N ASN A 180 -7.94 -38.00 -9.90
CA ASN A 180 -7.44 -38.53 -11.17
C ASN A 180 -5.96 -38.21 -11.43
N ASP A 181 -5.10 -38.46 -10.42
CA ASP A 181 -3.66 -38.20 -10.44
C ASP A 181 -3.27 -36.74 -10.61
N THR A 182 -4.23 -35.81 -10.52
CA THR A 182 -4.01 -34.37 -10.61
C THR A 182 -4.17 -33.75 -9.22
N GLU A 183 -3.18 -32.96 -8.80
CA GLU A 183 -3.24 -32.20 -7.54
C GLU A 183 -4.06 -30.91 -7.72
N TYR A 184 -5.00 -30.71 -6.81
CA TYR A 184 -5.81 -29.49 -6.71
C TYR A 184 -5.53 -28.80 -5.40
N VAL A 185 -5.24 -27.50 -5.45
CA VAL A 185 -5.01 -26.66 -4.26
C VAL A 185 -6.32 -26.05 -3.80
N VAL A 186 -6.63 -26.21 -2.52
CA VAL A 186 -7.79 -25.57 -1.89
C VAL A 186 -7.35 -24.28 -1.23
N TYR A 187 -7.98 -23.19 -1.59
CA TYR A 187 -7.68 -21.86 -1.04
C TYR A 187 -8.69 -21.46 0.05
N SER A 188 -8.26 -20.60 0.96
CA SER A 188 -9.13 -19.93 1.90
C SER A 188 -10.14 -19.04 1.16
N GLU A 189 -11.13 -18.51 1.87
CA GLU A 189 -11.90 -17.36 1.39
C GLU A 189 -10.96 -16.24 0.91
N ARG A 190 -11.41 -15.51 -0.11
CA ARG A 190 -10.62 -14.43 -0.72
C ARG A 190 -10.23 -13.39 0.32
N ASN A 191 -8.93 -13.11 0.41
CA ASN A 191 -8.35 -12.06 1.28
C ASN A 191 -8.66 -12.23 2.78
N LYS A 192 -8.83 -13.47 3.24
CA LYS A 192 -9.15 -13.79 4.64
C LYS A 192 -7.99 -13.51 5.60
N PHE A 193 -6.77 -13.72 5.15
CA PHE A 193 -5.56 -13.57 5.96
C PHE A 193 -4.81 -12.30 5.59
N ARG A 194 -3.77 -11.95 6.37
CA ARG A 194 -2.88 -10.82 6.09
C ARG A 194 -1.42 -11.25 6.13
N ILE A 195 -0.60 -10.64 5.29
CA ILE A 195 0.86 -10.73 5.44
C ILE A 195 1.28 -9.92 6.67
N PRO A 196 2.48 -10.18 7.23
CA PRO A 196 2.98 -9.40 8.37
C PRO A 196 3.03 -7.91 8.09
N ASP A 197 2.81 -7.11 9.14
CA ASP A 197 2.86 -5.66 9.06
C ASP A 197 4.23 -5.17 8.61
N TYR A 198 4.21 -4.06 7.87
CA TYR A 198 5.39 -3.33 7.44
C TYR A 198 5.73 -2.24 8.45
N TYR A 199 6.99 -2.16 8.90
CA TYR A 199 7.51 -0.97 9.55
C TYR A 199 9.00 -0.77 9.27
N ARG A 200 9.39 0.50 9.17
CA ARG A 200 10.77 0.89 8.88
C ARG A 200 11.11 2.19 9.60
N LEU A 201 12.33 2.26 10.10
CA LEU A 201 12.93 3.47 10.64
C LEU A 201 14.20 3.77 9.84
N ASP A 202 14.25 4.99 9.31
CA ASP A 202 15.44 5.56 8.69
C ASP A 202 15.96 6.71 9.56
N VAL A 203 17.27 6.84 9.68
CA VAL A 203 17.91 7.92 10.46
C VAL A 203 18.97 8.56 9.59
N SER A 204 19.07 9.89 9.64
CA SER A 204 20.12 10.61 8.97
C SER A 204 20.73 11.70 9.84
N PHE A 205 22.02 11.91 9.69
CA PHE A 205 22.79 12.98 10.30
C PHE A 205 23.29 13.93 9.21
N ASN A 206 22.90 15.20 9.31
CA ASN A 206 23.26 16.22 8.34
C ASN A 206 24.33 17.15 8.92
N VAL A 207 25.34 17.43 8.12
CA VAL A 207 26.44 18.35 8.44
C VAL A 207 26.51 19.45 7.39
N GLU A 208 26.03 20.63 7.73
CA GLU A 208 26.08 21.78 6.83
C GLU A 208 27.44 22.44 6.80
N GLY A 209 27.81 23.00 5.67
CA GLY A 209 29.03 23.77 5.48
C GLY A 209 29.13 24.98 6.41
N ASN A 210 30.33 25.54 6.54
CA ASN A 210 30.56 26.70 7.41
C ASN A 210 29.95 27.97 6.75
N HIS A 211 28.84 28.46 7.30
CA HIS A 211 28.15 29.67 6.84
C HIS A 211 28.90 30.99 7.07
N LYS A 212 29.96 30.97 7.93
CA LYS A 212 30.77 32.17 8.23
C LYS A 212 31.75 32.50 7.09
N ILE A 213 32.03 31.58 6.23
CA ILE A 213 32.93 31.77 5.09
C ILE A 213 32.09 31.94 3.85
N LYS A 214 32.14 33.10 3.16
CA LYS A 214 31.53 33.30 1.85
C LYS A 214 32.21 32.34 0.89
N LYS A 215 31.50 31.30 0.46
CA LYS A 215 31.93 30.32 -0.53
C LYS A 215 31.13 30.48 -1.80
N PHE A 216 31.74 30.14 -2.92
CA PHE A 216 31.09 30.11 -4.23
C PHE A 216 29.93 29.13 -4.27
N ALA A 217 30.00 28.03 -3.48
CA ALA A 217 28.94 27.06 -3.36
C ALA A 217 28.61 26.76 -1.89
N HIS A 218 27.33 26.55 -1.61
CA HIS A 218 26.85 26.05 -0.34
C HIS A 218 26.80 24.52 -0.38
N SER A 219 27.43 23.83 0.59
CA SER A 219 27.50 22.37 0.59
C SER A 219 27.11 21.77 1.91
N PHE A 220 26.57 20.54 1.88
CA PHE A 220 26.30 19.75 3.08
C PHE A 220 26.51 18.25 2.83
N TRP A 221 26.90 17.57 3.89
CA TRP A 221 26.99 16.11 3.95
C TRP A 221 25.73 15.55 4.60
N ASN A 222 25.25 14.44 4.07
CA ASN A 222 24.19 13.64 4.68
C ASN A 222 24.74 12.21 4.88
N LEU A 223 24.76 11.77 6.12
CA LEU A 223 25.07 10.41 6.53
C LEU A 223 23.76 9.76 6.93
N SER A 224 23.28 8.74 6.23
CA SER A 224 22.01 8.11 6.54
C SER A 224 22.11 6.60 6.61
N ILE A 225 21.22 6.02 7.41
CA ILE A 225 21.02 4.57 7.51
C ILE A 225 19.58 4.30 7.20
N TYR A 226 19.35 3.59 6.10
CA TYR A 226 18.04 3.08 5.72
C TYR A 226 17.76 1.79 6.49
N ASN A 227 16.53 1.62 7.00
CA ASN A 227 16.08 0.45 7.72
C ASN A 227 16.95 0.11 8.94
N VAL A 228 17.15 1.09 9.85
CA VAL A 228 17.97 0.96 11.07
C VAL A 228 17.58 -0.25 11.91
N LEU A 229 16.29 -0.61 11.91
CA LEU A 229 15.77 -1.75 12.66
C LEU A 229 16.15 -3.11 12.04
N GLY A 230 16.75 -3.13 10.85
CA GLY A 230 17.12 -4.38 10.16
C GLY A 230 15.92 -5.27 9.88
N ARG A 231 14.71 -4.71 9.78
CA ARG A 231 13.51 -5.50 9.60
C ARG A 231 13.40 -6.05 8.19
N ASN A 232 13.16 -7.35 8.14
CA ASN A 232 12.87 -8.06 6.90
C ASN A 232 11.38 -7.85 6.53
N ASN A 233 11.07 -6.67 5.94
CA ASN A 233 9.72 -6.31 5.56
C ASN A 233 9.24 -7.11 4.34
N PRO A 234 8.04 -7.70 4.36
CA PRO A 234 7.52 -8.45 3.24
C PRO A 234 7.15 -7.53 2.08
N TYR A 235 7.76 -7.75 0.92
CA TYR A 235 7.34 -7.18 -0.36
C TYR A 235 6.20 -8.00 -0.96
N SER A 236 6.39 -9.32 -1.02
CA SER A 236 5.37 -10.28 -1.43
C SER A 236 5.48 -11.58 -0.65
N VAL A 237 4.40 -12.35 -0.62
CA VAL A 237 4.37 -13.72 -0.11
C VAL A 237 3.89 -14.59 -1.25
N PHE A 238 4.62 -15.66 -1.52
CA PHE A 238 4.23 -16.68 -2.50
C PHE A 238 4.25 -18.06 -1.84
N PHE A 239 3.49 -18.96 -2.42
CA PHE A 239 3.28 -20.29 -1.87
C PHE A 239 3.86 -21.33 -2.83
N VAL A 240 4.57 -22.29 -2.29
CA VAL A 240 5.15 -23.43 -3.03
C VAL A 240 4.67 -24.71 -2.35
N THR A 241 4.27 -25.68 -3.17
CA THR A 241 3.99 -27.02 -2.67
C THR A 241 5.28 -27.85 -2.73
N ASP A 242 5.74 -28.30 -1.58
CA ASP A 242 6.94 -29.11 -1.43
C ASP A 242 6.62 -30.33 -0.56
N GLU A 243 6.93 -31.54 -1.05
CA GLU A 243 6.64 -32.82 -0.39
C GLU A 243 5.21 -32.92 0.17
N GLY A 244 4.24 -32.45 -0.59
CA GLY A 244 2.84 -32.49 -0.17
C GLY A 244 2.41 -31.45 0.86
N ARG A 245 3.29 -30.53 1.26
CA ARG A 245 2.99 -29.44 2.19
C ARG A 245 3.07 -28.09 1.50
N VAL A 246 2.15 -27.21 1.84
CA VAL A 246 2.19 -25.82 1.37
C VAL A 246 3.15 -25.04 2.26
N LYS A 247 4.21 -24.48 1.66
CA LYS A 247 5.18 -23.60 2.31
C LYS A 247 4.96 -22.18 1.83
N ALA A 248 4.95 -21.22 2.76
CA ALA A 248 4.88 -19.80 2.47
C ALA A 248 6.28 -19.18 2.48
N TYR A 249 6.66 -18.53 1.39
CA TYR A 249 7.93 -17.83 1.26
C TYR A 249 7.68 -16.33 1.20
N LYS A 250 8.46 -15.59 1.98
CA LYS A 250 8.43 -14.14 2.02
C LYS A 250 9.56 -13.56 1.18
N SER A 251 9.23 -12.80 0.14
CA SER A 251 10.19 -11.97 -0.57
C SER A 251 10.31 -10.64 0.14
N SER A 252 11.54 -10.15 0.33
CA SER A 252 11.82 -8.86 0.96
C SER A 252 12.90 -8.12 0.19
N ILE A 253 12.80 -6.80 0.19
CA ILE A 253 13.79 -5.92 -0.41
C ILE A 253 14.48 -5.16 0.72
N PHE A 254 15.81 -5.13 0.70
CA PHE A 254 16.62 -4.41 1.71
C PHE A 254 16.29 -4.81 3.16
N SER A 255 16.49 -6.07 3.47
CA SER A 255 16.25 -6.64 4.80
C SER A 255 17.28 -6.28 5.87
N ILE A 256 18.36 -5.61 5.49
CA ILE A 256 19.46 -5.18 6.35
C ILE A 256 19.55 -3.65 6.41
N PRO A 257 20.16 -3.07 7.46
CA PRO A 257 20.49 -1.65 7.48
C PRO A 257 21.46 -1.28 6.36
N ILE A 258 21.14 -0.23 5.59
CA ILE A 258 21.98 0.22 4.46
C ILE A 258 22.50 1.61 4.79
N PRO A 259 23.80 1.75 5.12
CA PRO A 259 24.41 3.06 5.29
C PRO A 259 24.64 3.72 3.94
N THR A 260 24.37 5.01 3.86
CA THR A 260 24.63 5.84 2.69
C THR A 260 25.27 7.15 3.08
N ILE A 261 26.13 7.68 2.22
CA ILE A 261 26.75 8.98 2.35
C ILE A 261 26.49 9.79 1.10
N THR A 262 26.00 11.01 1.28
CA THR A 262 25.68 11.91 0.17
C THR A 262 26.33 13.27 0.40
N TYR A 263 26.99 13.79 -0.59
CA TYR A 263 27.50 15.15 -0.61
C TYR A 263 26.66 15.99 -1.58
N ASN A 264 26.08 17.06 -1.05
CA ASN A 264 25.26 17.99 -1.81
C ASN A 264 25.94 19.36 -1.89
N PHE A 265 25.85 20.00 -3.04
CA PHE A 265 26.30 21.38 -3.22
C PHE A 265 25.34 22.15 -4.08
N LYS A 266 25.21 23.44 -3.76
CA LYS A 266 24.35 24.40 -4.47
C LYS A 266 25.16 25.66 -4.76
N PHE A 267 25.17 26.09 -6.00
CA PHE A 267 25.78 27.32 -6.49
C PHE A 267 24.85 28.52 -6.26
#